data_ef7654e9001a5f69a63a5ed8c018468d
#
_entry.id   ef7654e9001a5f69a63a5ed8c018468d
#
_cell.length_a   1.000
_cell.length_b   1.000
_cell.length_c   1.000
_cell.angle_alpha   90.00
_cell.angle_beta   90.00
_cell.angle_gamma   90.00
#
_symmetry.space_group_name_H-M   'P 1'
#
loop_
_entity.id
_entity.type
_entity.pdbx_description
1 polymer ?
#
loop_
_entity_poly.entity_id
_entity_poly.type
_entity_poly.pdbx_seq_one_letter_code
_entity_poly.pdbx_strand_id
1 'polypeptide(L)'
;TDDGRQVLDGVAGLWCVNAGHARPKIVQAIAAQAQEMDYAPPFQMAHPKAFELAERVAALAPAGLNKVFFTNSGSESVETALKIALAYHRARGEGQRTRLIGRERGYHGVNFGGISVGGLVANRKAFGPLLGGVDHLRHTHDAARNVFSVGQPLHGAELADDLERLCALHDPSTIAAVIVEPVAGSTGV
;
A
#
# COMPACT_ATOMS: atom_id res chain seq x y z
N THR A 1 7.55 -29.27 -1.62
CA THR A 1 6.57 -29.55 -2.71
C THR A 1 5.85 -30.85 -2.40
N ASP A 2 4.77 -31.11 -3.11
CA ASP A 2 3.95 -32.32 -2.98
C ASP A 2 4.71 -33.61 -3.35
N ASP A 3 5.70 -33.49 -4.24
CA ASP A 3 6.61 -34.57 -4.62
C ASP A 3 7.81 -34.73 -3.65
N GLY A 4 7.81 -34.04 -2.53
CA GLY A 4 8.84 -34.12 -1.48
C GLY A 4 10.12 -33.33 -1.74
N ARG A 5 10.22 -32.60 -2.87
CA ARG A 5 11.38 -31.74 -3.09
C ARG A 5 11.41 -30.56 -2.11
N GLN A 6 12.55 -30.25 -1.60
CA GLN A 6 12.78 -29.01 -0.83
C GLN A 6 13.10 -27.86 -1.79
N VAL A 7 12.39 -26.77 -1.67
CA VAL A 7 12.58 -25.55 -2.46
C VAL A 7 12.86 -24.40 -1.52
N LEU A 8 13.88 -23.59 -1.81
CA LEU A 8 14.13 -22.37 -1.08
C LEU A 8 13.05 -21.32 -1.43
N ASP A 9 12.30 -20.89 -0.43
CA ASP A 9 11.32 -19.81 -0.58
C ASP A 9 12.00 -18.44 -0.43
N GLY A 10 12.58 -17.93 -1.52
CA GLY A 10 13.27 -16.64 -1.55
C GLY A 10 12.35 -15.42 -1.52
N VAL A 11 11.03 -15.62 -1.61
CA VAL A 11 10.04 -14.53 -1.62
C VAL A 11 9.12 -14.53 -0.38
N ALA A 12 9.42 -15.38 0.60
CA ALA A 12 8.66 -15.52 1.85
C ALA A 12 7.14 -15.71 1.62
N GLY A 13 6.77 -16.66 0.73
CA GLY A 13 5.37 -16.92 0.38
C GLY A 13 4.68 -15.71 -0.25
N LEU A 14 5.37 -15.00 -1.12
CA LEU A 14 4.96 -13.72 -1.69
C LEU A 14 4.65 -12.69 -0.59
N TRP A 15 5.65 -12.48 0.29
CA TRP A 15 5.67 -11.49 1.38
C TRP A 15 4.71 -11.79 2.55
N CYS A 16 4.16 -12.98 2.60
CA CYS A 16 3.16 -13.33 3.62
C CYS A 16 3.73 -14.08 4.83
N VAL A 17 4.91 -14.68 4.69
CA VAL A 17 5.53 -15.52 5.73
C VAL A 17 6.96 -15.07 6.10
N ASN A 18 7.14 -13.77 6.28
CA ASN A 18 8.44 -13.16 6.57
C ASN A 18 9.09 -13.71 7.86
N ALA A 19 8.31 -14.22 8.79
CA ALA A 19 8.82 -14.90 10.00
C ALA A 19 9.17 -16.38 9.76
N GLY A 20 8.91 -16.91 8.56
CA GLY A 20 9.09 -18.33 8.21
C GLY A 20 7.79 -19.13 8.32
N HIS A 21 7.75 -20.25 7.57
CA HIS A 21 6.61 -21.15 7.55
C HIS A 21 6.49 -21.96 8.87
N ALA A 22 5.26 -22.29 9.24
CA ALA A 22 4.91 -23.20 10.35
C ALA A 22 5.63 -22.88 11.67
N ARG A 23 5.86 -21.64 12.00
CA ARG A 23 6.52 -21.22 13.24
C ARG A 23 5.68 -21.66 14.44
N PRO A 24 6.19 -22.53 15.34
CA PRO A 24 5.38 -23.15 16.40
C PRO A 24 4.66 -22.14 17.28
N LYS A 25 5.32 -21.06 17.69
CA LYS A 25 4.70 -20.00 18.53
C LYS A 25 3.52 -19.31 17.82
N ILE A 26 3.62 -19.08 16.50
CA ILE A 26 2.54 -18.45 15.72
C ILE A 26 1.38 -19.44 15.58
N VAL A 27 1.67 -20.67 15.20
CA VAL A 27 0.65 -21.72 15.02
C VAL A 27 -0.11 -21.97 16.33
N GLN A 28 0.60 -22.08 17.46
CA GLN A 28 -0.01 -22.28 18.77
C GLN A 28 -0.88 -21.08 19.19
N ALA A 29 -0.43 -19.85 18.94
CA ALA A 29 -1.21 -18.65 19.26
C ALA A 29 -2.51 -18.59 18.45
N ILE A 30 -2.46 -18.92 17.15
CA ILE A 30 -3.65 -18.99 16.29
C ILE A 30 -4.62 -20.07 16.80
N ALA A 31 -4.14 -21.28 17.07
CA ALA A 31 -4.96 -22.37 17.53
C ALA A 31 -5.62 -22.08 18.90
N ALA A 32 -4.87 -21.51 19.84
CA ALA A 32 -5.40 -21.13 21.15
C ALA A 32 -6.49 -20.06 21.03
N GLN A 33 -6.24 -19.02 20.21
CA GLN A 33 -7.22 -17.95 20.05
C GLN A 33 -8.49 -18.43 19.32
N ALA A 34 -8.36 -19.30 18.32
CA ALA A 34 -9.50 -19.87 17.63
C ALA A 34 -10.37 -20.76 18.55
N GLN A 35 -9.78 -21.39 19.57
CA GLN A 35 -10.52 -22.16 20.58
C GLN A 35 -11.20 -21.28 21.63
N GLU A 36 -10.62 -20.13 21.95
CA GLU A 36 -11.17 -19.20 22.93
C GLU A 36 -12.27 -18.32 22.31
N MET A 37 -11.97 -17.67 21.21
CA MET A 37 -12.86 -16.81 20.44
C MET A 37 -12.29 -16.63 19.03
N ASP A 38 -12.99 -17.15 18.06
CA ASP A 38 -12.61 -17.10 16.64
C ASP A 38 -13.01 -15.78 15.95
N TYR A 39 -14.15 -15.21 16.34
CA TYR A 39 -14.71 -14.02 15.70
C TYR A 39 -15.58 -13.19 16.65
N ALA A 40 -15.51 -11.88 16.50
CA ALA A 40 -16.49 -10.93 17.02
C ALA A 40 -16.78 -9.85 15.97
N PRO A 41 -18.05 -9.51 15.69
CA PRO A 41 -18.40 -8.51 14.70
C PRO A 41 -17.94 -7.11 15.13
N PRO A 42 -17.41 -6.27 14.23
CA PRO A 42 -16.94 -4.92 14.57
C PRO A 42 -18.08 -3.89 14.71
N PHE A 43 -19.33 -4.33 14.74
CA PHE A 43 -20.51 -3.47 14.92
C PHE A 43 -21.08 -3.65 16.34
N GLN A 44 -21.00 -2.60 17.16
CA GLN A 44 -21.44 -2.57 18.56
C GLN A 44 -20.68 -3.55 19.50
N MET A 45 -19.83 -4.39 18.93
CA MET A 45 -18.97 -5.33 19.61
C MET A 45 -17.57 -5.23 18.97
N ALA A 46 -16.56 -5.82 19.61
CA ALA A 46 -15.23 -5.94 19.02
C ALA A 46 -14.45 -7.09 19.65
N HIS A 47 -13.53 -7.63 18.89
CA HIS A 47 -12.61 -8.66 19.35
C HIS A 47 -11.48 -8.02 20.18
N PRO A 48 -11.19 -8.49 21.41
CA PRO A 48 -10.13 -7.92 22.26
C PRO A 48 -8.77 -7.85 21.56
N LYS A 49 -8.42 -8.88 20.76
CA LYS A 49 -7.16 -8.92 20.01
C LYS A 49 -7.04 -7.83 18.94
N ALA A 50 -8.16 -7.32 18.43
CA ALA A 50 -8.13 -6.20 17.50
C ALA A 50 -7.63 -4.91 18.19
N PHE A 51 -8.07 -4.64 19.42
CA PHE A 51 -7.58 -3.49 20.19
C PHE A 51 -6.11 -3.65 20.56
N GLU A 52 -5.72 -4.82 21.04
CA GLU A 52 -4.33 -5.12 21.39
C GLU A 52 -3.41 -4.94 20.17
N LEU A 53 -3.82 -5.43 19.00
CA LEU A 53 -3.07 -5.25 17.76
C LEU A 53 -3.03 -3.78 17.34
N ALA A 54 -4.14 -3.06 17.42
CA ALA A 54 -4.20 -1.64 17.08
C ALA A 54 -3.23 -0.81 17.93
N GLU A 55 -3.19 -1.08 19.23
CA GLU A 55 -2.26 -0.41 20.16
C GLU A 55 -0.79 -0.68 19.79
N ARG A 56 -0.45 -1.94 19.51
CA ARG A 56 0.91 -2.31 19.11
C ARG A 56 1.32 -1.70 17.77
N VAL A 57 0.41 -1.68 16.78
CA VAL A 57 0.67 -1.05 15.49
C VAL A 57 0.85 0.46 15.65
N ALA A 58 -0.02 1.12 16.42
CA ALA A 58 0.09 2.54 16.68
C ALA A 58 1.41 2.92 17.40
N ALA A 59 1.91 2.05 18.29
CA ALA A 59 3.19 2.26 18.95
C ALA A 59 4.42 2.19 18.01
N LEU A 60 4.28 1.53 16.86
CA LEU A 60 5.33 1.47 15.83
C LEU A 60 5.21 2.60 14.79
N ALA A 61 4.06 3.26 14.73
CA ALA A 61 3.79 4.31 13.76
C ALA A 61 4.45 5.64 14.16
N PRO A 62 4.69 6.55 13.20
CA PRO A 62 5.12 7.92 13.51
C PRO A 62 4.15 8.63 14.45
N ALA A 63 4.66 9.57 15.25
CA ALA A 63 3.86 10.33 16.18
C ALA A 63 2.66 11.01 15.49
N GLY A 64 1.47 10.87 16.11
CA GLY A 64 0.21 11.37 15.57
C GLY A 64 -0.59 10.35 14.75
N LEU A 65 0.00 9.28 14.27
CA LEU A 65 -0.69 8.18 13.59
C LEU A 65 -1.13 7.13 14.62
N ASN A 66 -2.18 7.42 15.36
CA ASN A 66 -2.67 6.61 16.48
C ASN A 66 -4.05 5.97 16.23
N LYS A 67 -4.54 5.98 15.01
CA LYS A 67 -5.79 5.33 14.60
C LYS A 67 -5.48 4.23 13.60
N VAL A 68 -6.00 3.04 13.84
CA VAL A 68 -5.80 1.87 12.98
C VAL A 68 -7.14 1.46 12.39
N PHE A 69 -7.17 1.30 11.07
CA PHE A 69 -8.31 0.78 10.33
C PHE A 69 -7.90 -0.57 9.72
N PHE A 70 -8.51 -1.64 10.17
CA PHE A 70 -8.22 -2.97 9.68
C PHE A 70 -9.00 -3.29 8.41
N THR A 71 -8.36 -3.99 7.49
CA THR A 71 -8.94 -4.49 6.23
C THR A 71 -8.50 -5.93 6.00
N ASN A 72 -9.12 -6.62 5.05
CA ASN A 72 -8.79 -8.01 4.75
C ASN A 72 -7.62 -8.14 3.76
N SER A 73 -7.23 -7.08 3.09
CA SER A 73 -6.14 -7.11 2.10
C SER A 73 -5.50 -5.73 1.90
N GLY A 74 -4.29 -5.70 1.33
CA GLY A 74 -3.66 -4.46 0.89
C GLY A 74 -4.49 -3.71 -0.16
N SER A 75 -5.17 -4.44 -1.05
CA SER A 75 -6.07 -3.83 -2.04
C SER A 75 -7.22 -3.06 -1.38
N GLU A 76 -7.86 -3.64 -0.37
CA GLU A 76 -8.89 -2.95 0.41
C GLU A 76 -8.33 -1.77 1.21
N SER A 77 -7.11 -1.90 1.75
CA SER A 77 -6.43 -0.82 2.45
C SER A 77 -6.23 0.39 1.54
N VAL A 78 -5.75 0.17 0.33
CA VAL A 78 -5.55 1.24 -0.65
C VAL A 78 -6.88 1.86 -1.06
N GLU A 79 -7.90 1.08 -1.43
CA GLU A 79 -9.23 1.60 -1.76
C GLU A 79 -9.80 2.46 -0.63
N THR A 80 -9.64 2.01 0.60
CA THR A 80 -10.10 2.74 1.79
C THR A 80 -9.30 4.02 1.99
N ALA A 81 -7.98 3.98 1.84
CA ALA A 81 -7.12 5.16 1.97
C ALA A 81 -7.45 6.24 0.92
N LEU A 82 -7.67 5.84 -0.34
CA LEU A 82 -8.07 6.77 -1.39
C LEU A 82 -9.42 7.44 -1.07
N LYS A 83 -10.41 6.66 -0.61
CA LYS A 83 -11.71 7.19 -0.19
C LYS A 83 -11.61 8.10 1.03
N ILE A 84 -10.77 7.75 2.02
CA ILE A 84 -10.52 8.60 3.19
C ILE A 84 -9.90 9.93 2.77
N ALA A 85 -8.92 9.94 1.85
CA ALA A 85 -8.34 11.16 1.34
C ALA A 85 -9.39 12.11 0.73
N LEU A 86 -10.27 11.57 -0.11
CA LEU A 86 -11.36 12.36 -0.71
C LEU A 86 -12.34 12.87 0.35
N ALA A 87 -12.74 12.01 1.30
CA ALA A 87 -13.68 12.35 2.37
C ALA A 87 -13.08 13.40 3.32
N TYR A 88 -11.79 13.29 3.62
CA TYR A 88 -11.06 14.25 4.44
C TYR A 88 -11.11 15.67 3.85
N HIS A 89 -10.77 15.81 2.56
CA HIS A 89 -10.82 17.10 1.91
C HIS A 89 -12.25 17.66 1.83
N ARG A 90 -13.22 16.80 1.53
CA ARG A 90 -14.62 17.21 1.54
C ARG A 90 -15.09 17.71 2.90
N ALA A 91 -14.71 17.04 3.99
CA ALA A 91 -15.04 17.45 5.35
C ALA A 91 -14.41 18.79 5.74
N ARG A 92 -13.27 19.14 5.12
CA ARG A 92 -12.60 20.45 5.29
C ARG A 92 -13.19 21.57 4.43
N GLY A 93 -14.20 21.30 3.62
CA GLY A 93 -14.74 22.28 2.66
C GLY A 93 -13.92 22.38 1.36
N GLU A 94 -12.96 21.49 1.14
CA GLU A 94 -12.08 21.45 -0.04
C GLU A 94 -12.51 20.34 -1.02
N GLY A 95 -13.81 20.21 -1.27
CA GLY A 95 -14.39 19.12 -2.06
C GLY A 95 -13.95 19.07 -3.54
N GLN A 96 -13.27 20.11 -4.05
CA GLN A 96 -12.64 20.14 -5.37
C GLN A 96 -11.36 19.28 -5.45
N ARG A 97 -10.77 18.90 -4.30
CA ARG A 97 -9.61 18.01 -4.24
C ARG A 97 -10.04 16.58 -4.52
N THR A 98 -10.01 16.18 -5.77
CA THR A 98 -10.44 14.84 -6.21
C THR A 98 -9.40 14.10 -7.01
N ARG A 99 -8.32 14.78 -7.42
CA ARG A 99 -7.27 14.19 -8.23
C ARG A 99 -6.31 13.37 -7.37
N LEU A 100 -5.95 12.21 -7.88
CA LEU A 100 -5.02 11.28 -7.23
C LEU A 100 -3.75 11.16 -8.07
N ILE A 101 -2.62 11.05 -7.40
CA ILE A 101 -1.32 10.90 -8.08
C ILE A 101 -0.67 9.63 -7.58
N GLY A 102 -0.32 8.75 -8.50
CA GLY A 102 0.49 7.56 -8.23
C GLY A 102 1.90 7.70 -8.79
N ARG A 103 2.58 6.57 -9.00
CA ARG A 103 3.89 6.52 -9.64
C ARG A 103 3.90 5.41 -10.71
N GLU A 104 4.55 5.67 -11.84
CA GLU A 104 4.83 4.65 -12.85
C GLU A 104 5.46 3.42 -12.20
N ARG A 105 5.09 2.22 -12.65
CA ARG A 105 5.50 0.93 -12.10
C ARG A 105 5.10 0.67 -10.65
N GLY A 106 4.37 1.59 -9.98
CA GLY A 106 3.88 1.37 -8.62
C GLY A 106 2.84 0.25 -8.56
N TYR A 107 2.84 -0.51 -7.46
CA TYR A 107 1.81 -1.52 -7.17
C TYR A 107 1.00 -1.10 -5.95
N HIS A 108 -0.29 -0.97 -6.13
CA HIS A 108 -1.22 -0.54 -5.07
C HIS A 108 -2.45 -1.45 -4.96
N GLY A 109 -2.28 -2.73 -5.24
CA GLY A 109 -3.36 -3.72 -5.19
C GLY A 109 -4.04 -3.94 -6.54
N VAL A 110 -5.12 -4.73 -6.53
CA VAL A 110 -5.77 -5.25 -7.73
C VAL A 110 -7.17 -4.69 -7.97
N ASN A 111 -7.72 -3.92 -7.04
CA ASN A 111 -9.01 -3.24 -7.22
C ASN A 111 -8.87 -2.03 -8.17
N PHE A 112 -9.99 -1.54 -8.70
CA PHE A 112 -9.97 -0.47 -9.70
C PHE A 112 -9.27 0.81 -9.25
N GLY A 113 -9.44 1.25 -8.01
CA GLY A 113 -8.68 2.38 -7.46
C GLY A 113 -7.19 2.08 -7.39
N GLY A 114 -6.84 0.91 -6.86
CA GLY A 114 -5.44 0.47 -6.75
C GLY A 114 -4.72 0.37 -8.10
N ILE A 115 -5.35 -0.22 -9.13
CA ILE A 115 -4.77 -0.27 -10.48
C ILE A 115 -4.82 1.07 -11.21
N SER A 116 -5.69 1.99 -10.80
CA SER A 116 -5.74 3.35 -11.37
C SER A 116 -4.53 4.16 -10.93
N VAL A 117 -4.23 4.20 -9.63
CA VAL A 117 -3.05 4.88 -9.09
C VAL A 117 -1.77 4.05 -9.24
N GLY A 118 -1.88 2.75 -9.50
CA GLY A 118 -0.76 1.87 -9.83
C GLY A 118 -0.23 2.15 -11.24
N GLY A 119 1.02 1.73 -11.51
CA GLY A 119 1.71 1.97 -12.79
C GLY A 119 2.14 0.70 -13.52
N LEU A 120 1.70 -0.49 -13.07
CA LEU A 120 2.00 -1.76 -13.73
C LEU A 120 1.13 -1.95 -14.97
N VAL A 121 1.73 -1.89 -16.15
CA VAL A 121 1.02 -2.03 -17.43
C VAL A 121 0.22 -3.32 -17.51
N ALA A 122 0.79 -4.45 -17.07
CA ALA A 122 0.12 -5.74 -17.10
C ALA A 122 -1.19 -5.76 -16.30
N ASN A 123 -1.25 -5.01 -15.20
CA ASN A 123 -2.41 -4.95 -14.32
C ASN A 123 -3.49 -3.97 -14.80
N ARG A 124 -3.22 -3.17 -15.81
CA ARG A 124 -4.09 -2.08 -16.27
C ARG A 124 -4.68 -2.31 -17.65
N LYS A 125 -3.87 -2.79 -18.61
CA LYS A 125 -4.15 -2.77 -20.04
C LYS A 125 -5.43 -3.49 -20.48
N ALA A 126 -5.91 -4.46 -19.69
CA ALA A 126 -7.06 -5.28 -20.04
C ALA A 126 -8.39 -4.76 -19.47
N PHE A 127 -8.38 -3.72 -18.61
CA PHE A 127 -9.57 -3.36 -17.83
C PHE A 127 -10.24 -2.03 -18.24
N GLY A 128 -9.97 -1.57 -19.45
CA GLY A 128 -10.62 -0.39 -20.04
C GLY A 128 -10.28 0.92 -19.31
N PRO A 129 -11.16 1.93 -19.37
CA PRO A 129 -10.93 3.18 -18.67
C PRO A 129 -10.98 2.96 -17.16
N LEU A 130 -9.93 3.43 -16.49
CA LEU A 130 -9.78 3.41 -15.04
C LEU A 130 -10.39 4.68 -14.43
N LEU A 131 -10.16 4.92 -13.12
CA LEU A 131 -10.65 6.14 -12.48
C LEU A 131 -10.12 7.39 -13.18
N GLY A 132 -11.02 8.32 -13.47
CA GLY A 132 -10.63 9.62 -14.00
C GLY A 132 -9.89 10.48 -12.96
N GLY A 133 -9.10 11.44 -13.41
CA GLY A 133 -8.36 12.35 -12.52
C GLY A 133 -7.18 11.70 -11.81
N VAL A 134 -6.55 10.72 -12.43
CA VAL A 134 -5.34 10.07 -11.93
C VAL A 134 -4.16 10.38 -12.84
N ASP A 135 -3.07 10.84 -12.24
CA ASP A 135 -1.79 11.09 -12.90
C ASP A 135 -0.67 10.24 -12.25
N HIS A 136 0.47 10.18 -12.90
CA HIS A 136 1.60 9.39 -12.42
C HIS A 136 2.90 10.20 -12.46
N LEU A 137 3.66 10.12 -11.36
CA LEU A 137 5.05 10.53 -11.32
C LEU A 137 5.90 9.51 -12.08
N ARG A 138 7.05 9.94 -12.59
CA ARG A 138 8.04 9.04 -13.17
C ARG A 138 8.52 8.01 -12.14
N HIS A 139 8.89 6.80 -12.59
CA HIS A 139 9.50 5.79 -11.72
C HIS A 139 10.94 6.18 -11.37
N THR A 140 11.46 5.61 -10.29
CA THR A 140 12.78 5.95 -9.75
C THR A 140 13.94 5.16 -10.35
N HIS A 141 13.67 4.01 -10.99
CA HIS A 141 14.71 3.18 -11.58
C HIS A 141 15.25 3.81 -12.86
N ASP A 142 16.57 4.01 -12.92
CA ASP A 142 17.31 4.45 -14.10
C ASP A 142 18.55 3.57 -14.25
N ALA A 143 18.49 2.62 -15.20
CA ALA A 143 19.56 1.65 -15.42
C ALA A 143 20.89 2.30 -15.84
N ALA A 144 20.88 3.53 -16.34
CA ALA A 144 22.09 4.25 -16.70
C ALA A 144 22.76 4.90 -15.49
N ARG A 145 22.01 5.24 -14.45
CA ARG A 145 22.52 6.09 -13.37
C ARG A 145 22.46 5.45 -11.99
N ASN A 146 21.51 4.53 -11.72
CA ASN A 146 21.30 4.01 -10.37
C ASN A 146 21.23 2.50 -10.24
N VAL A 147 21.61 1.74 -11.29
CA VAL A 147 21.70 0.28 -11.21
C VAL A 147 22.83 -0.13 -10.24
N PHE A 148 22.50 -1.11 -9.38
CA PHE A 148 23.42 -1.60 -8.32
C PHE A 148 23.90 -0.52 -7.34
N SER A 149 23.18 0.58 -7.19
CA SER A 149 23.49 1.58 -6.17
C SER A 149 23.41 0.98 -4.77
N VAL A 150 24.40 1.35 -3.93
CA VAL A 150 24.44 0.98 -2.51
C VAL A 150 24.19 2.22 -1.67
N GLY A 151 23.19 2.16 -0.78
CA GLY A 151 22.74 3.32 -0.01
C GLY A 151 21.91 4.30 -0.84
N GLN A 152 21.90 5.57 -0.45
CA GLN A 152 21.16 6.60 -1.15
C GLN A 152 21.85 6.93 -2.48
N PRO A 153 21.15 6.91 -3.62
CA PRO A 153 21.71 7.32 -4.90
C PRO A 153 22.05 8.82 -4.91
N LEU A 154 23.03 9.20 -5.71
CA LEU A 154 23.45 10.60 -5.88
C LEU A 154 22.46 11.43 -6.70
N HIS A 155 21.47 10.81 -7.32
CA HIS A 155 20.47 11.43 -8.19
C HIS A 155 19.13 10.71 -7.99
N GLY A 156 18.08 11.37 -8.43
CA GLY A 156 16.70 10.89 -8.29
C GLY A 156 15.80 11.84 -7.49
N ALA A 157 16.38 12.80 -6.77
CA ALA A 157 15.61 13.86 -6.10
C ALA A 157 14.77 14.66 -7.10
N GLU A 158 15.32 14.90 -8.29
CA GLU A 158 14.65 15.57 -9.41
C GLU A 158 13.40 14.86 -9.93
N LEU A 159 13.23 13.58 -9.59
CA LEU A 159 12.01 12.85 -9.94
C LEU A 159 10.82 13.23 -9.05
N ALA A 160 11.09 13.76 -7.86
CA ALA A 160 10.04 14.31 -7.00
C ALA A 160 9.49 15.64 -7.54
N ASP A 161 10.29 16.38 -8.32
CA ASP A 161 9.90 17.65 -8.92
C ASP A 161 8.79 17.47 -10.00
N ASP A 162 8.55 16.24 -10.47
CA ASP A 162 7.39 15.92 -11.30
C ASP A 162 6.07 16.29 -10.61
N LEU A 163 6.02 16.30 -9.28
CA LEU A 163 4.84 16.73 -8.54
C LEU A 163 4.56 18.21 -8.76
N GLU A 164 5.59 19.08 -8.81
CA GLU A 164 5.43 20.50 -9.10
C GLU A 164 4.85 20.72 -10.51
N ARG A 165 5.33 19.93 -11.48
CA ARG A 165 4.77 19.96 -12.84
C ARG A 165 3.28 19.58 -12.87
N LEU A 166 2.88 18.55 -12.14
CA LEU A 166 1.47 18.15 -12.04
C LEU A 166 0.65 19.20 -11.29
N CYS A 167 1.20 19.81 -10.24
CA CYS A 167 0.56 20.93 -9.55
C CYS A 167 0.35 22.14 -10.51
N ALA A 168 1.35 22.47 -11.31
CA ALA A 168 1.22 23.55 -12.29
C ALA A 168 0.19 23.25 -13.40
N LEU A 169 0.08 21.97 -13.80
CA LEU A 169 -0.88 21.53 -14.83
C LEU A 169 -2.33 21.52 -14.32
N HIS A 170 -2.57 21.10 -13.08
CA HIS A 170 -3.90 20.79 -12.58
C HIS A 170 -4.41 21.74 -11.49
N ASP A 171 -3.62 22.65 -11.04
CA ASP A 171 -3.81 23.45 -9.83
C ASP A 171 -3.70 22.58 -8.54
N PRO A 172 -2.80 22.91 -7.61
CA PRO A 172 -2.59 22.14 -6.39
C PRO A 172 -3.85 22.00 -5.52
N SER A 173 -4.82 22.92 -5.65
CA SER A 173 -6.09 22.85 -4.93
C SER A 173 -7.01 21.71 -5.42
N THR A 174 -6.71 21.08 -6.56
CA THR A 174 -7.47 19.94 -7.09
C THR A 174 -6.91 18.57 -6.65
N ILE A 175 -5.68 18.54 -6.13
CA ILE A 175 -4.99 17.31 -5.78
C ILE A 175 -5.39 16.88 -4.37
N ALA A 176 -5.91 15.66 -4.25
CA ALA A 176 -6.33 15.07 -3.00
C ALA A 176 -5.20 14.30 -2.29
N ALA A 177 -4.46 13.50 -3.05
CA ALA A 177 -3.43 12.65 -2.46
C ALA A 177 -2.38 12.22 -3.48
N VAL A 178 -1.18 11.93 -2.96
CA VAL A 178 -0.11 11.22 -3.65
C VAL A 178 0.10 9.89 -2.95
N ILE A 179 0.19 8.79 -3.70
CA ILE A 179 0.47 7.46 -3.17
C ILE A 179 1.72 6.90 -3.84
N VAL A 180 2.69 6.49 -3.03
CA VAL A 180 3.96 5.90 -3.49
C VAL A 180 4.37 4.75 -2.57
N GLU A 181 5.07 3.78 -3.13
CA GLU A 181 5.80 2.79 -2.34
C GLU A 181 7.11 3.43 -1.85
N PRO A 182 7.49 3.28 -0.58
CA PRO A 182 8.81 3.75 -0.11
C PRO A 182 9.94 2.96 -0.74
N VAL A 183 9.69 1.69 -1.07
CA VAL A 183 10.57 0.80 -1.84
C VAL A 183 9.72 0.11 -2.89
N ALA A 184 10.06 0.25 -4.16
CA ALA A 184 9.35 -0.42 -5.25
C ALA A 184 9.66 -1.93 -5.20
N GLY A 185 8.66 -2.73 -4.83
CA GLY A 185 8.84 -4.18 -4.65
C GLY A 185 8.42 -5.01 -5.85
N SER A 186 7.19 -4.82 -6.35
CA SER A 186 6.56 -5.69 -7.36
C SER A 186 7.17 -5.57 -8.76
N THR A 187 7.90 -4.50 -9.05
CA THR A 187 8.55 -4.28 -10.35
C THR A 187 10.05 -4.57 -10.35
N GLY A 188 10.55 -5.09 -9.27
CA GLY A 188 11.98 -5.23 -9.00
C GLY A 188 12.60 -3.95 -8.43
N VAL A 189 13.55 -4.15 -7.57
CA VAL A 189 14.28 -3.08 -6.86
C VAL A 189 15.62 -2.86 -7.52
#